data_2ecb710f487e0d3211010c6bc8173842
#
_entry.id   2ecb710f487e0d3211010c6bc8173842
#
_cell.length_a   1.000
_cell.length_b   1.000
_cell.length_c   1.000
_cell.angle_alpha   90.00
_cell.angle_beta   90.00
_cell.angle_gamma   90.00
#
_symmetry.space_group_name_H-M   'P 1'
#
loop_
_entity.id
_entity.type
_entity.pdbx_description
1 polymer ?
#
loop_
_entity_poly.entity_id
_entity_poly.type
_entity_poly.pdbx_seq_one_letter_code
_entity_poly.pdbx_strand_id
1 'polypeptide(L)'
;MRLNCFVIKREFTMKKAIIIGASSGIGYQLAVQLATRGYQLGLMARRQERLAELNDRLPGQHFIQVTDLIDADMARTQLAALIEQMGDVELIVVNSGVGASEKILDWTIQSEMIDVNVRGFTAMSMDAMNYFVQRGGGHLVGVSSIAAHFSGGLSLTYNATKAFVSNYLNGMRSRASRSGLPITITTVEPGFIDTPMLQSKPMGTASVEKAVTQIVRAILAKKSHVYITRRWVIVAGLFYILPNWLIRKFV
;
A
#
# COMPACT_ATOMS: atom_id res chain seq x y z
N MET A 1 -41.20 -19.36 -35.53
CA MET A 1 -39.99 -19.70 -34.75
C MET A 1 -39.37 -18.38 -34.28
N ARG A 2 -39.67 -17.97 -33.02
CA ARG A 2 -39.19 -16.69 -32.48
C ARG A 2 -37.90 -16.97 -31.69
N LEU A 3 -36.76 -16.48 -32.17
CA LEU A 3 -35.50 -16.50 -31.47
C LEU A 3 -35.58 -15.50 -30.32
N ASN A 4 -35.68 -16.00 -29.08
CA ASN A 4 -35.48 -15.21 -27.89
C ASN A 4 -33.97 -14.89 -27.73
N CYS A 5 -33.62 -13.66 -28.07
CA CYS A 5 -32.29 -13.12 -27.80
C CYS A 5 -32.18 -12.87 -26.27
N PHE A 6 -31.58 -13.80 -25.54
CA PHE A 6 -31.18 -13.56 -24.14
C PHE A 6 -30.06 -12.54 -24.13
N VAL A 7 -30.40 -11.27 -23.91
CA VAL A 7 -29.44 -10.22 -23.56
C VAL A 7 -29.02 -10.52 -22.14
N ILE A 8 -27.84 -11.15 -21.97
CA ILE A 8 -27.17 -11.25 -20.68
C ILE A 8 -26.76 -9.82 -20.29
N LYS A 9 -27.60 -9.16 -19.49
CA LYS A 9 -27.18 -7.95 -18.76
C LYS A 9 -26.01 -8.37 -17.87
N ARG A 10 -24.76 -8.09 -18.29
CA ARG A 10 -23.64 -8.02 -17.36
C ARG A 10 -24.00 -6.92 -16.36
N GLU A 11 -24.43 -7.30 -15.17
CA GLU A 11 -24.43 -6.37 -14.04
C GLU A 11 -23.00 -5.89 -13.88
N PHE A 12 -22.79 -4.63 -14.18
CA PHE A 12 -21.52 -3.94 -13.88
C PHE A 12 -21.46 -3.81 -12.36
N THR A 13 -20.98 -4.86 -11.68
CA THR A 13 -20.67 -4.75 -10.26
C THR A 13 -19.58 -3.71 -10.10
N MET A 14 -19.90 -2.64 -9.37
CA MET A 14 -18.96 -1.54 -9.10
C MET A 14 -17.75 -2.09 -8.35
N LYS A 15 -16.55 -1.87 -8.89
CA LYS A 15 -15.31 -2.30 -8.28
C LYS A 15 -15.08 -1.55 -6.98
N LYS A 16 -14.70 -2.26 -5.92
CA LYS A 16 -14.51 -1.67 -4.59
C LYS A 16 -13.08 -1.87 -4.08
N ALA A 17 -12.50 -0.80 -3.56
CA ALA A 17 -11.14 -0.84 -3.01
C ALA A 17 -11.05 -0.11 -1.68
N ILE A 18 -10.24 -0.64 -0.75
CA ILE A 18 -9.88 0.05 0.50
C ILE A 18 -8.44 0.54 0.40
N ILE A 19 -8.19 1.80 0.78
CA ILE A 19 -6.85 2.40 0.82
C ILE A 19 -6.56 2.81 2.26
N ILE A 20 -5.65 2.10 2.89
CA ILE A 20 -5.16 2.38 4.24
C ILE A 20 -3.96 3.32 4.14
N GLY A 21 -4.09 4.55 4.67
CA GLY A 21 -3.12 5.64 4.48
C GLY A 21 -3.48 6.56 3.31
N ALA A 22 -4.79 6.86 3.14
CA ALA A 22 -5.31 7.65 2.03
C ALA A 22 -5.12 9.18 2.16
N SER A 23 -4.74 9.72 3.33
CA SER A 23 -4.82 11.16 3.62
C SER A 23 -3.71 12.03 3.00
N SER A 24 -2.68 11.45 2.38
CA SER A 24 -1.60 12.19 1.73
C SER A 24 -0.73 11.32 0.80
N GLY A 25 0.15 11.97 0.02
CA GLY A 25 1.18 11.32 -0.79
C GLY A 25 0.63 10.28 -1.76
N ILE A 26 1.24 9.10 -1.73
CA ILE A 26 0.90 7.98 -2.64
C ILE A 26 -0.56 7.56 -2.43
N GLY A 27 -1.01 7.38 -1.18
CA GLY A 27 -2.38 6.92 -0.90
C GLY A 27 -3.45 7.89 -1.37
N TYR A 28 -3.24 9.20 -1.19
CA TYR A 28 -4.13 10.25 -1.70
C TYR A 28 -4.26 10.18 -3.22
N GLN A 29 -3.14 10.19 -3.91
CA GLN A 29 -3.13 10.18 -5.38
C GLN A 29 -3.64 8.84 -5.95
N LEU A 30 -3.44 7.74 -5.21
CA LEU A 30 -4.00 6.43 -5.57
C LEU A 30 -5.54 6.45 -5.48
N ALA A 31 -6.10 7.08 -4.43
CA ALA A 31 -7.54 7.28 -4.32
C ALA A 31 -8.09 8.07 -5.51
N VAL A 32 -7.46 9.19 -5.87
CA VAL A 32 -7.85 9.99 -7.04
C VAL A 32 -7.84 9.15 -8.32
N GLN A 33 -6.76 8.39 -8.57
CA GLN A 33 -6.64 7.63 -9.81
C GLN A 33 -7.54 6.39 -9.85
N LEU A 34 -7.89 5.78 -8.72
CA LEU A 34 -8.84 4.66 -8.69
C LEU A 34 -10.29 5.13 -8.80
N ALA A 35 -10.67 6.23 -8.10
CA ALA A 35 -12.01 6.80 -8.21
C ALA A 35 -12.34 7.22 -9.65
N THR A 36 -11.41 7.87 -10.36
CA THR A 36 -11.57 8.23 -11.79
C THR A 36 -11.69 7.01 -12.71
N ARG A 37 -11.35 5.81 -12.24
CA ARG A 37 -11.55 4.53 -12.96
C ARG A 37 -12.80 3.78 -12.51
N GLY A 38 -13.68 4.43 -11.77
CA GLY A 38 -14.97 3.89 -11.35
C GLY A 38 -14.91 2.98 -10.13
N TYR A 39 -13.81 3.03 -9.34
CA TYR A 39 -13.78 2.33 -8.05
C TYR A 39 -14.57 3.12 -6.99
N GLN A 40 -15.41 2.43 -6.23
CA GLN A 40 -15.89 2.91 -4.95
C GLN A 40 -14.83 2.64 -3.89
N LEU A 41 -14.50 3.64 -3.09
CA LEU A 41 -13.36 3.58 -2.18
C LEU A 41 -13.77 3.58 -0.71
N GLY A 42 -13.06 2.80 0.10
CA GLY A 42 -12.94 2.96 1.54
C GLY A 42 -11.62 3.67 1.84
N LEU A 43 -11.70 4.85 2.43
CA LEU A 43 -10.57 5.71 2.71
C LEU A 43 -10.24 5.66 4.20
N MET A 44 -9.09 5.05 4.57
CA MET A 44 -8.66 4.92 5.97
C MET A 44 -7.41 5.75 6.24
N ALA A 45 -7.43 6.59 7.28
CA ALA A 45 -6.26 7.31 7.81
C ALA A 45 -6.59 7.99 9.14
N ARG A 46 -5.57 8.55 9.83
CA ARG A 46 -5.72 9.24 11.12
C ARG A 46 -6.40 10.62 11.03
N ARG A 47 -6.18 11.35 9.93
CA ARG A 47 -6.60 12.76 9.78
C ARG A 47 -7.96 12.84 9.11
N GLN A 48 -9.00 13.04 9.91
CA GLN A 48 -10.38 13.11 9.45
C GLN A 48 -10.61 14.22 8.43
N GLU A 49 -10.12 15.43 8.69
CA GLU A 49 -10.32 16.58 7.79
C GLU A 49 -9.72 16.31 6.40
N ARG A 50 -8.54 15.66 6.36
CA ARG A 50 -7.89 15.31 5.09
C ARG A 50 -8.64 14.23 4.31
N LEU A 51 -9.29 13.30 5.02
CA LEU A 51 -10.14 12.31 4.37
C LEU A 51 -11.42 12.94 3.81
N ALA A 52 -12.02 13.87 4.54
CA ALA A 52 -13.20 14.61 4.10
C ALA A 52 -12.87 15.47 2.85
N GLU A 53 -11.80 16.28 2.91
CA GLU A 53 -11.32 17.06 1.77
C GLU A 53 -11.05 16.19 0.53
N LEU A 54 -10.47 15.00 0.72
CA LEU A 54 -10.23 14.06 -0.37
C LEU A 54 -11.55 13.55 -0.94
N ASN A 55 -12.45 13.08 -0.07
CA ASN A 55 -13.75 12.53 -0.45
C ASN A 55 -14.58 13.52 -1.29
N ASP A 56 -14.59 14.80 -0.88
CA ASP A 56 -15.32 15.86 -1.58
C ASP A 56 -14.78 16.17 -3.00
N ARG A 57 -13.52 15.82 -3.25
CA ARG A 57 -12.87 15.97 -4.56
C ARG A 57 -13.00 14.77 -5.48
N LEU A 58 -13.39 13.63 -4.94
CA LEU A 58 -13.49 12.39 -5.72
C LEU A 58 -14.85 12.28 -6.41
N PRO A 59 -14.90 11.76 -7.64
CA PRO A 59 -16.16 11.49 -8.31
C PRO A 59 -16.86 10.27 -7.68
N GLY A 60 -18.12 10.39 -7.32
CA GLY A 60 -18.94 9.32 -6.77
C GLY A 60 -19.08 9.38 -5.25
N GLN A 61 -19.53 8.27 -4.66
CA GLN A 61 -19.71 8.13 -3.23
C GLN A 61 -18.68 7.15 -2.67
N HIS A 62 -17.98 7.57 -1.63
CA HIS A 62 -16.95 6.79 -0.97
C HIS A 62 -17.20 6.70 0.53
N PHE A 63 -16.48 5.81 1.20
CA PHE A 63 -16.56 5.59 2.64
C PHE A 63 -15.31 6.13 3.32
N ILE A 64 -15.49 6.73 4.48
CA ILE A 64 -14.39 7.25 5.30
C ILE A 64 -14.36 6.49 6.62
N GLN A 65 -13.16 6.04 7.01
CA GLN A 65 -12.90 5.43 8.31
C GLN A 65 -11.67 6.08 8.94
N VAL A 66 -11.86 6.82 10.02
CA VAL A 66 -10.74 7.35 10.80
C VAL A 66 -10.09 6.22 11.56
N THR A 67 -8.78 6.04 11.37
CA THR A 67 -8.04 4.87 11.89
C THR A 67 -6.61 5.26 12.21
N ASP A 68 -6.14 4.93 13.43
CA ASP A 68 -4.74 4.98 13.80
C ASP A 68 -4.17 3.55 13.89
N LEU A 69 -3.10 3.28 13.14
CA LEU A 69 -2.47 1.96 13.12
C LEU A 69 -1.61 1.67 14.36
N ILE A 70 -1.36 2.67 15.22
CA ILE A 70 -0.71 2.45 16.52
C ILE A 70 -1.60 1.55 17.39
N ASP A 71 -2.90 1.80 17.40
CA ASP A 71 -3.89 0.88 17.99
C ASP A 71 -4.32 -0.17 16.96
N ALA A 72 -3.50 -1.22 16.86
CA ALA A 72 -3.71 -2.26 15.86
C ALA A 72 -5.03 -3.02 16.06
N ASP A 73 -5.50 -3.21 17.28
CA ASP A 73 -6.72 -3.97 17.56
C ASP A 73 -7.98 -3.16 17.20
N MET A 74 -7.98 -1.85 17.52
CA MET A 74 -9.04 -0.95 17.05
C MET A 74 -9.02 -0.84 15.52
N ALA A 75 -7.84 -0.72 14.91
CA ALA A 75 -7.71 -0.64 13.45
C ALA A 75 -8.26 -1.89 12.74
N ARG A 76 -8.08 -3.08 13.31
CA ARG A 76 -8.65 -4.35 12.81
C ARG A 76 -10.18 -4.33 12.86
N THR A 77 -10.74 -3.90 13.98
CA THR A 77 -12.20 -3.75 14.15
C THR A 77 -12.77 -2.77 13.13
N GLN A 78 -12.10 -1.65 12.92
CA GLN A 78 -12.50 -0.61 11.96
C GLN A 78 -12.40 -1.09 10.51
N LEU A 79 -11.36 -1.86 10.16
CA LEU A 79 -11.24 -2.47 8.83
C LEU A 79 -12.39 -3.46 8.57
N ALA A 80 -12.72 -4.30 9.54
CA ALA A 80 -13.81 -5.26 9.42
C ALA A 80 -15.17 -4.56 9.23
N ALA A 81 -15.46 -3.52 10.02
CA ALA A 81 -16.67 -2.71 9.90
C ALA A 81 -16.77 -2.01 8.54
N LEU A 82 -15.65 -1.46 8.03
CA LEU A 82 -15.61 -0.83 6.71
C LEU A 82 -15.85 -1.84 5.58
N ILE A 83 -15.27 -3.04 5.66
CA ILE A 83 -15.51 -4.13 4.71
C ILE A 83 -16.98 -4.53 4.71
N GLU A 84 -17.59 -4.69 5.88
CA GLU A 84 -19.01 -5.01 6.02
C GLU A 84 -19.90 -3.92 5.39
N GLN A 85 -19.63 -2.66 5.69
CA GLN A 85 -20.35 -1.51 5.15
C GLN A 85 -20.23 -1.41 3.62
N MET A 86 -19.05 -1.68 3.07
CA MET A 86 -18.80 -1.64 1.63
C MET A 86 -19.32 -2.89 0.91
N GLY A 87 -19.37 -4.04 1.56
CA GLY A 87 -19.71 -5.33 0.98
C GLY A 87 -18.53 -5.94 0.21
N ASP A 88 -18.72 -6.32 -1.06
CA ASP A 88 -17.76 -7.08 -1.86
C ASP A 88 -16.52 -6.26 -2.27
N VAL A 89 -15.49 -6.19 -1.42
CA VAL A 89 -14.22 -5.47 -1.66
C VAL A 89 -13.25 -6.39 -2.40
N GLU A 90 -12.76 -5.97 -3.58
CA GLU A 90 -11.83 -6.77 -4.39
C GLU A 90 -10.35 -6.39 -4.22
N LEU A 91 -10.06 -5.17 -3.73
CA LEU A 91 -8.70 -4.61 -3.60
C LEU A 91 -8.52 -3.96 -2.22
N ILE A 92 -7.48 -4.34 -1.50
CA ILE A 92 -7.05 -3.66 -0.27
C ILE A 92 -5.59 -3.24 -0.43
N VAL A 93 -5.34 -1.94 -0.23
CA VAL A 93 -3.99 -1.35 -0.31
C VAL A 93 -3.54 -0.91 1.07
N VAL A 94 -2.53 -1.56 1.61
CA VAL A 94 -1.87 -1.15 2.85
C VAL A 94 -0.70 -0.24 2.49
N ASN A 95 -0.97 1.07 2.48
CA ASN A 95 0.00 2.11 2.10
C ASN A 95 0.50 2.92 3.31
N SER A 96 -0.19 2.89 4.45
CA SER A 96 0.25 3.59 5.66
C SER A 96 1.69 3.28 6.01
N GLY A 97 2.41 4.30 6.42
CA GLY A 97 3.76 4.19 6.93
C GLY A 97 4.26 5.54 7.39
N VAL A 98 5.15 5.51 8.36
CA VAL A 98 5.88 6.67 8.87
C VAL A 98 7.37 6.44 8.70
N GLY A 99 8.13 7.51 8.56
CA GLY A 99 9.58 7.45 8.40
C GLY A 99 10.24 8.68 8.99
N ALA A 100 11.39 8.47 9.61
CA ALA A 100 12.25 9.53 10.13
C ALA A 100 13.70 9.28 9.73
N SER A 101 14.45 10.37 9.66
CA SER A 101 15.90 10.37 9.50
C SER A 101 16.47 11.16 10.66
N GLU A 102 17.27 10.51 11.51
CA GLU A 102 17.69 11.06 12.79
C GLU A 102 19.20 10.92 12.99
N LYS A 103 19.84 12.00 13.45
CA LYS A 103 21.24 11.98 13.89
C LYS A 103 21.39 11.41 15.31
N ILE A 104 20.38 11.61 16.15
CA ILE A 104 20.30 11.10 17.52
C ILE A 104 19.04 10.25 17.58
N LEU A 105 19.20 9.01 18.03
CA LEU A 105 18.08 8.06 18.08
C LEU A 105 17.13 8.42 19.22
N ASP A 106 15.86 8.63 18.90
CA ASP A 106 14.78 8.89 19.85
C ASP A 106 13.85 7.67 19.90
N TRP A 107 13.70 7.08 21.09
CA TRP A 107 12.87 5.88 21.27
C TRP A 107 11.41 6.10 20.87
N THR A 108 10.85 7.28 21.13
CA THR A 108 9.43 7.57 20.78
C THR A 108 9.21 7.48 19.28
N ILE A 109 10.12 8.06 18.49
CA ILE A 109 10.07 8.05 17.02
C ILE A 109 10.31 6.63 16.49
N GLN A 110 11.30 5.90 17.06
CA GLN A 110 11.59 4.52 16.65
C GLN A 110 10.41 3.59 16.95
N SER A 111 9.80 3.74 18.15
CA SER A 111 8.63 2.95 18.56
C SER A 111 7.43 3.21 17.65
N GLU A 112 7.10 4.47 17.34
CA GLU A 112 6.01 4.79 16.39
C GLU A 112 6.24 4.14 15.02
N MET A 113 7.48 4.15 14.51
CA MET A 113 7.79 3.49 13.24
C MET A 113 7.55 1.97 13.30
N ILE A 114 7.89 1.32 14.41
CA ILE A 114 7.64 -0.12 14.61
C ILE A 114 6.13 -0.37 14.71
N ASP A 115 5.42 0.41 15.51
CA ASP A 115 3.99 0.23 15.71
C ASP A 115 3.20 0.40 14.42
N VAL A 116 3.47 1.46 13.65
CA VAL A 116 2.75 1.70 12.38
C VAL A 116 3.21 0.79 11.26
N ASN A 117 4.54 0.69 11.02
CA ASN A 117 5.08 0.03 9.82
C ASN A 117 5.19 -1.50 9.98
N VAL A 118 5.26 -2.01 11.21
CA VAL A 118 5.37 -3.46 11.46
C VAL A 118 4.07 -3.99 12.05
N ARG A 119 3.70 -3.55 13.26
CA ARG A 119 2.53 -4.08 13.97
C ARG A 119 1.22 -3.76 13.23
N GLY A 120 0.99 -2.48 12.92
CA GLY A 120 -0.20 -2.04 12.18
C GLY A 120 -0.26 -2.59 10.77
N PHE A 121 0.87 -2.60 10.05
CA PHE A 121 0.95 -3.21 8.71
C PHE A 121 0.62 -4.70 8.74
N THR A 122 1.14 -5.43 9.73
CA THR A 122 0.86 -6.87 9.90
C THR A 122 -0.62 -7.10 10.15
N ALA A 123 -1.23 -6.36 11.08
CA ALA A 123 -2.64 -6.46 11.42
C ALA A 123 -3.54 -6.26 10.19
N MET A 124 -3.34 -5.17 9.46
CA MET A 124 -4.13 -4.85 8.27
C MET A 124 -3.95 -5.88 7.15
N SER A 125 -2.71 -6.32 6.90
CA SER A 125 -2.43 -7.29 5.84
C SER A 125 -2.97 -8.68 6.17
N MET A 126 -2.91 -9.09 7.44
CA MET A 126 -3.44 -10.36 7.92
C MET A 126 -4.96 -10.40 7.77
N ASP A 127 -5.66 -9.36 8.22
CA ASP A 127 -7.12 -9.31 8.15
C ASP A 127 -7.60 -9.20 6.68
N ALA A 128 -6.90 -8.43 5.85
CA ALA A 128 -7.17 -8.40 4.40
C ALA A 128 -6.99 -9.80 3.75
N MET A 129 -5.93 -10.52 4.11
CA MET A 129 -5.71 -11.89 3.60
C MET A 129 -6.81 -12.84 4.04
N ASN A 130 -7.20 -12.82 5.33
CA ASN A 130 -8.27 -13.67 5.88
C ASN A 130 -9.61 -13.36 5.19
N TYR A 131 -9.92 -12.08 4.99
CA TYR A 131 -11.10 -11.66 4.24
C TYR A 131 -11.09 -12.20 2.80
N PHE A 132 -9.97 -12.10 2.08
CA PHE A 132 -9.88 -12.62 0.72
C PHE A 132 -9.96 -14.14 0.63
N VAL A 133 -9.51 -14.86 1.65
CA VAL A 133 -9.72 -16.32 1.75
C VAL A 133 -11.21 -16.62 1.92
N GLN A 134 -11.92 -15.93 2.79
CA GLN A 134 -13.37 -16.11 3.01
C GLN A 134 -14.18 -15.69 1.77
N ARG A 135 -13.77 -14.60 1.12
CA ARG A 135 -14.41 -14.11 -0.11
C ARG A 135 -14.18 -15.03 -1.32
N GLY A 136 -13.19 -15.90 -1.28
CA GLY A 136 -12.79 -16.77 -2.40
C GLY A 136 -11.89 -16.11 -3.44
N GLY A 137 -11.21 -15.01 -3.10
CA GLY A 137 -10.26 -14.31 -3.96
C GLY A 137 -10.16 -12.82 -3.68
N GLY A 138 -9.13 -12.17 -4.22
CA GLY A 138 -8.94 -10.72 -4.05
C GLY A 138 -7.52 -10.26 -4.34
N HIS A 139 -7.24 -8.99 -4.07
CA HIS A 139 -5.94 -8.40 -4.33
C HIS A 139 -5.44 -7.57 -3.15
N LEU A 140 -4.41 -8.05 -2.46
CA LEU A 140 -3.69 -7.30 -1.42
C LEU A 140 -2.48 -6.59 -2.05
N VAL A 141 -2.37 -5.30 -1.81
CA VAL A 141 -1.22 -4.47 -2.20
C VAL A 141 -0.57 -3.91 -0.95
N GLY A 142 0.71 -4.17 -0.76
CA GLY A 142 1.50 -3.56 0.32
C GLY A 142 2.56 -2.62 -0.22
N VAL A 143 2.66 -1.43 0.40
CA VAL A 143 3.65 -0.42 0.01
C VAL A 143 4.85 -0.47 0.96
N SER A 144 5.95 -1.04 0.45
CA SER A 144 7.26 -1.06 1.06
C SER A 144 8.10 0.17 0.63
N SER A 145 9.36 -0.02 0.30
CA SER A 145 10.28 1.00 -0.21
C SER A 145 11.53 0.33 -0.78
N ILE A 146 12.26 1.03 -1.66
CA ILE A 146 13.63 0.68 -2.02
C ILE A 146 14.55 0.61 -0.78
N ALA A 147 14.22 1.35 0.28
CA ALA A 147 14.91 1.32 1.56
C ALA A 147 14.94 -0.07 2.23
N ALA A 148 14.11 -1.01 1.77
CA ALA A 148 14.13 -2.41 2.21
C ALA A 148 15.42 -3.16 1.85
N HIS A 149 16.19 -2.66 0.87
CA HIS A 149 17.35 -3.36 0.31
C HIS A 149 18.69 -2.87 0.83
N PHE A 150 18.71 -1.83 1.68
CA PHE A 150 19.94 -1.32 2.28
C PHE A 150 19.72 -0.82 3.71
N SER A 151 20.81 -0.70 4.47
CA SER A 151 20.79 -0.18 5.82
C SER A 151 21.46 1.20 5.86
N GLY A 152 20.64 2.26 5.91
CA GLY A 152 21.13 3.63 6.05
C GLY A 152 21.27 4.04 7.52
N GLY A 153 22.41 4.68 7.87
CA GLY A 153 22.73 5.03 9.26
C GLY A 153 21.77 6.04 9.89
N LEU A 154 21.16 6.91 9.10
CA LEU A 154 20.21 7.94 9.57
C LEU A 154 18.75 7.46 9.59
N SER A 155 18.41 6.32 8.98
CA SER A 155 17.05 5.81 8.87
C SER A 155 16.96 4.33 9.25
N LEU A 156 17.63 3.95 10.32
CA LEU A 156 17.80 2.55 10.76
C LEU A 156 16.47 1.80 10.83
N THR A 157 15.56 2.27 11.67
CA THR A 157 14.29 1.59 11.92
C THR A 157 13.40 1.64 10.70
N TYR A 158 13.35 2.78 9.98
CA TYR A 158 12.59 2.86 8.75
C TYR A 158 13.02 1.78 7.74
N ASN A 159 14.32 1.66 7.47
CA ASN A 159 14.84 0.67 6.53
C ASN A 159 14.54 -0.76 6.99
N ALA A 160 14.75 -1.05 8.28
CA ALA A 160 14.41 -2.35 8.87
C ALA A 160 12.92 -2.68 8.77
N THR A 161 12.03 -1.70 9.04
CA THR A 161 10.58 -1.91 8.90
C THR A 161 10.16 -2.14 7.45
N LYS A 162 10.80 -1.49 6.47
CA LYS A 162 10.50 -1.72 5.05
C LYS A 162 11.04 -3.06 4.55
N ALA A 163 12.18 -3.53 5.08
CA ALA A 163 12.66 -4.89 4.84
C ALA A 163 11.69 -5.93 5.40
N PHE A 164 11.16 -5.71 6.62
CA PHE A 164 10.10 -6.52 7.19
C PHE A 164 8.88 -6.58 6.27
N VAL A 165 8.36 -5.44 5.81
CA VAL A 165 7.18 -5.36 4.92
C VAL A 165 7.40 -6.16 3.64
N SER A 166 8.54 -6.02 2.98
CA SER A 166 8.85 -6.75 1.75
C SER A 166 8.92 -8.26 1.99
N ASN A 167 9.58 -8.69 3.07
CA ASN A 167 9.66 -10.10 3.44
C ASN A 167 8.30 -10.68 3.83
N TYR A 168 7.50 -9.94 4.61
CA TYR A 168 6.16 -10.34 5.03
C TYR A 168 5.23 -10.56 3.84
N LEU A 169 5.25 -9.64 2.86
CA LEU A 169 4.47 -9.78 1.63
C LEU A 169 4.92 -10.98 0.77
N ASN A 170 6.21 -11.33 0.78
CA ASN A 170 6.71 -12.56 0.15
C ASN A 170 6.12 -13.81 0.82
N GLY A 171 6.07 -13.84 2.16
CA GLY A 171 5.39 -14.91 2.92
C GLY A 171 3.90 -14.99 2.61
N MET A 172 3.21 -13.84 2.56
CA MET A 172 1.80 -13.76 2.18
C MET A 172 1.56 -14.32 0.77
N ARG A 173 2.44 -14.04 -0.18
CA ARG A 173 2.37 -14.58 -1.56
C ARG A 173 2.48 -16.10 -1.59
N SER A 174 3.42 -16.66 -0.80
CA SER A 174 3.55 -18.12 -0.65
C SER A 174 2.29 -18.73 -0.05
N ARG A 175 1.69 -18.07 0.96
CA ARG A 175 0.42 -18.50 1.58
C ARG A 175 -0.75 -18.43 0.59
N ALA A 176 -0.87 -17.34 -0.17
CA ALA A 176 -1.88 -17.19 -1.21
C ALA A 176 -1.78 -18.29 -2.28
N SER A 177 -0.57 -18.59 -2.75
CA SER A 177 -0.34 -19.68 -3.72
C SER A 177 -0.78 -21.06 -3.20
N ARG A 178 -0.56 -21.34 -1.90
CA ARG A 178 -0.97 -22.62 -1.29
C ARG A 178 -2.48 -22.73 -1.06
N SER A 179 -3.20 -21.63 -1.01
CA SER A 179 -4.66 -21.66 -0.82
C SER A 179 -5.43 -22.16 -2.04
N GLY A 180 -4.82 -22.15 -3.22
CA GLY A 180 -5.48 -22.46 -4.50
C GLY A 180 -6.52 -21.43 -4.95
N LEU A 181 -6.69 -20.34 -4.19
CA LEU A 181 -7.63 -19.26 -4.49
C LEU A 181 -6.99 -18.18 -5.39
N PRO A 182 -7.78 -17.48 -6.19
CA PRO A 182 -7.31 -16.37 -7.04
C PRO A 182 -6.98 -15.12 -6.20
N ILE A 183 -6.05 -15.25 -5.25
CA ILE A 183 -5.56 -14.14 -4.42
C ILE A 183 -4.23 -13.63 -4.98
N THR A 184 -4.19 -12.35 -5.31
CA THR A 184 -2.97 -11.67 -5.76
C THR A 184 -2.35 -10.88 -4.62
N ILE A 185 -1.03 -10.98 -4.46
CA ILE A 185 -0.27 -10.15 -3.52
C ILE A 185 0.73 -9.31 -4.31
N THR A 186 0.60 -7.98 -4.26
CA THR A 186 1.55 -7.05 -4.91
C THR A 186 2.41 -6.34 -3.87
N THR A 187 3.71 -6.45 -4.01
CA THR A 187 4.67 -5.62 -3.28
C THR A 187 5.03 -4.41 -4.15
N VAL A 188 4.79 -3.21 -3.64
CA VAL A 188 5.19 -1.95 -4.28
C VAL A 188 6.40 -1.40 -3.53
N GLU A 189 7.50 -1.15 -4.24
CA GLU A 189 8.72 -0.58 -3.68
C GLU A 189 9.05 0.76 -4.36
N PRO A 190 8.54 1.87 -3.81
CA PRO A 190 8.90 3.19 -4.28
C PRO A 190 10.35 3.55 -3.95
N GLY A 191 11.02 4.24 -4.87
CA GLY A 191 12.20 5.04 -4.54
C GLY A 191 11.81 6.41 -3.99
N PHE A 192 12.60 7.44 -4.29
CA PHE A 192 12.29 8.80 -3.85
C PHE A 192 11.10 9.37 -4.64
N ILE A 193 10.00 9.61 -3.92
CA ILE A 193 8.77 10.19 -4.43
C ILE A 193 8.52 11.50 -3.67
N ASP A 194 8.14 12.56 -4.38
CA ASP A 194 7.85 13.89 -3.82
C ASP A 194 6.58 13.87 -2.96
N THR A 195 6.70 13.37 -1.75
CA THR A 195 5.61 13.27 -0.76
C THR A 195 5.96 14.08 0.49
N PRO A 196 4.98 14.39 1.35
CA PRO A 196 5.24 15.06 2.63
C PRO A 196 6.21 14.30 3.57
N MET A 197 6.41 13.01 3.35
CA MET A 197 7.36 12.19 4.12
C MET A 197 8.83 12.48 3.73
N LEU A 198 9.07 12.98 2.52
CA LEU A 198 10.41 13.21 2.00
C LEU A 198 10.95 14.56 2.50
N GLN A 199 11.87 14.54 3.47
CA GLN A 199 12.45 15.75 4.09
C GLN A 199 13.37 16.53 3.14
N SER A 200 14.01 15.84 2.18
CA SER A 200 14.86 16.45 1.15
C SER A 200 14.53 15.85 -0.19
N LYS A 201 14.76 16.59 -1.29
CA LYS A 201 14.49 16.12 -2.66
C LYS A 201 15.79 15.72 -3.35
N PRO A 202 16.27 14.48 -3.19
CA PRO A 202 17.44 14.01 -3.90
C PRO A 202 17.24 14.07 -5.41
N MET A 203 18.34 14.17 -6.14
CA MET A 203 18.30 14.12 -7.61
C MET A 203 17.58 12.85 -8.07
N GLY A 204 16.62 13.03 -8.95
CA GLY A 204 15.84 11.91 -9.45
C GLY A 204 14.56 11.62 -8.65
N THR A 205 14.14 12.46 -7.71
CA THR A 205 12.82 12.36 -7.09
C THR A 205 11.73 12.41 -8.17
N ALA A 206 10.79 11.47 -8.12
CA ALA A 206 9.67 11.42 -9.06
C ALA A 206 8.45 12.14 -8.49
N SER A 207 7.61 12.72 -9.37
CA SER A 207 6.32 13.25 -8.93
C SER A 207 5.39 12.13 -8.44
N VAL A 208 4.50 12.45 -7.50
CA VAL A 208 3.53 11.50 -6.96
C VAL A 208 2.63 10.94 -8.06
N GLU A 209 2.17 11.79 -8.98
CA GLU A 209 1.28 11.40 -10.08
C GLU A 209 1.93 10.36 -10.99
N LYS A 210 3.19 10.59 -11.38
CA LYS A 210 3.95 9.66 -12.22
C LYS A 210 4.19 8.32 -11.51
N ALA A 211 4.52 8.36 -10.22
CA ALA A 211 4.71 7.19 -9.40
C ALA A 211 3.42 6.38 -9.30
N VAL A 212 2.31 7.03 -8.93
CA VAL A 212 1.03 6.37 -8.73
C VAL A 212 0.45 5.82 -10.04
N THR A 213 0.67 6.50 -11.17
CA THR A 213 0.30 5.95 -12.48
C THR A 213 0.98 4.60 -12.75
N GLN A 214 2.25 4.42 -12.34
CA GLN A 214 2.93 3.13 -12.46
C GLN A 214 2.39 2.10 -11.45
N ILE A 215 2.05 2.53 -10.22
CA ILE A 215 1.43 1.67 -9.21
C ILE A 215 0.08 1.15 -9.71
N VAL A 216 -0.80 2.02 -10.19
CA VAL A 216 -2.12 1.63 -10.72
C VAL A 216 -1.98 0.65 -11.88
N ARG A 217 -1.06 0.89 -12.82
CA ARG A 217 -0.78 -0.06 -13.91
C ARG A 217 -0.33 -1.43 -13.39
N ALA A 218 0.49 -1.47 -12.34
CA ALA A 218 0.94 -2.72 -11.73
C ALA A 218 -0.21 -3.45 -11.03
N ILE A 219 -1.08 -2.72 -10.31
CA ILE A 219 -2.28 -3.25 -9.66
C ILE A 219 -3.22 -3.87 -10.71
N LEU A 220 -3.56 -3.12 -11.76
CA LEU A 220 -4.46 -3.61 -12.80
C LEU A 220 -3.89 -4.81 -13.57
N ALA A 221 -2.57 -4.86 -13.73
CA ALA A 221 -1.86 -5.99 -14.33
C ALA A 221 -1.58 -7.14 -13.34
N LYS A 222 -2.05 -7.05 -12.09
CA LYS A 222 -1.85 -8.05 -11.02
C LYS A 222 -0.39 -8.49 -10.85
N LYS A 223 0.56 -7.55 -10.95
CA LYS A 223 1.99 -7.85 -10.79
C LYS A 223 2.29 -8.23 -9.35
N SER A 224 3.12 -9.25 -9.15
CA SER A 224 3.53 -9.68 -7.81
C SER A 224 4.49 -8.70 -7.13
N HIS A 225 5.31 -7.98 -7.91
CA HIS A 225 6.29 -7.03 -7.39
C HIS A 225 6.56 -5.90 -8.40
N VAL A 226 6.77 -4.67 -7.91
CA VAL A 226 7.10 -3.53 -8.76
C VAL A 226 7.95 -2.50 -8.04
N TYR A 227 9.06 -2.10 -8.69
CA TYR A 227 9.86 -0.93 -8.31
C TYR A 227 9.31 0.34 -8.95
N ILE A 228 9.13 1.39 -8.17
CA ILE A 228 8.65 2.69 -8.61
C ILE A 228 9.72 3.76 -8.32
N THR A 229 10.31 4.38 -9.32
CA THR A 229 10.19 4.21 -10.78
C THR A 229 11.09 3.05 -11.26
N ARG A 230 10.92 2.62 -12.53
CA ARG A 230 11.64 1.45 -13.08
C ARG A 230 13.16 1.45 -12.92
N ARG A 231 13.81 2.61 -12.87
CA ARG A 231 15.27 2.73 -12.66
C ARG A 231 15.74 2.12 -11.33
N TRP A 232 14.86 2.05 -10.33
CA TRP A 232 15.18 1.46 -9.03
C TRP A 232 15.39 -0.06 -9.09
N VAL A 233 14.96 -0.72 -10.17
CA VAL A 233 15.31 -2.13 -10.45
C VAL A 233 16.84 -2.29 -10.51
N ILE A 234 17.54 -1.36 -11.20
CA ILE A 234 19.01 -1.40 -11.34
C ILE A 234 19.66 -1.14 -9.98
N VAL A 235 19.17 -0.15 -9.23
CA VAL A 235 19.70 0.20 -7.91
C VAL A 235 19.51 -0.96 -6.92
N ALA A 236 18.32 -1.56 -6.88
CA ALA A 236 18.06 -2.74 -6.05
C ALA A 236 18.99 -3.90 -6.43
N GLY A 237 19.16 -4.18 -7.73
CA GLY A 237 20.08 -5.21 -8.22
C GLY A 237 21.53 -4.96 -7.78
N LEU A 238 21.99 -3.70 -7.82
CA LEU A 238 23.32 -3.34 -7.34
C LEU A 238 23.49 -3.62 -5.84
N PHE A 239 22.50 -3.31 -5.00
CA PHE A 239 22.57 -3.59 -3.56
C PHE A 239 22.66 -5.08 -3.21
N TYR A 240 22.16 -5.96 -4.08
CA TYR A 240 22.33 -7.42 -3.92
C TYR A 240 23.73 -7.93 -4.27
N ILE A 241 24.46 -7.23 -5.15
CA ILE A 241 25.76 -7.67 -5.67
C ILE A 241 26.90 -6.99 -4.94
N LEU A 242 26.72 -5.75 -4.51
CA LEU A 242 27.77 -4.97 -3.86
C LEU A 242 28.00 -5.43 -2.41
N PRO A 243 29.27 -5.56 -1.98
CA PRO A 243 29.58 -5.89 -0.61
C PRO A 243 29.20 -4.74 0.34
N ASN A 244 28.77 -5.07 1.55
CA ASN A 244 28.28 -4.13 2.54
C ASN A 244 29.23 -2.96 2.86
N TRP A 245 30.55 -3.17 2.81
CA TRP A 245 31.52 -2.09 3.05
C TRP A 245 31.47 -1.00 1.99
N LEU A 246 31.12 -1.36 0.76
CA LEU A 246 30.96 -0.39 -0.34
C LEU A 246 29.63 0.35 -0.22
N ILE A 247 28.54 -0.35 0.10
CA ILE A 247 27.21 0.24 0.29
C ILE A 247 27.26 1.31 1.38
N ARG A 248 27.95 1.05 2.50
CA ARG A 248 28.10 2.00 3.63
C ARG A 248 28.74 3.34 3.27
N LYS A 249 29.40 3.46 2.12
CA LYS A 249 29.97 4.74 1.64
C LYS A 249 28.96 5.62 0.92
N PHE A 250 27.82 5.05 0.49
CA PHE A 250 26.81 5.75 -0.31
C PHE A 250 25.48 5.96 0.43
N VAL A 251 25.35 5.40 1.65
CA VAL A 251 24.08 5.39 2.40
C VAL A 251 24.27 6.03 3.81
#